data_a0107491c59364057a5ced46eddc1999
#
_entry.id   a0107491c59364057a5ced46eddc1999
#
_cell.length_a   1.000
_cell.length_b   1.000
_cell.length_c   1.000
_cell.angle_alpha   90.00
_cell.angle_beta   90.00
_cell.angle_gamma   90.00
#
_symmetry.space_group_name_H-M   'P 1'
#
loop_
_entity.id
_entity.type
_entity.pdbx_description
1 polymer ?
#
loop_
_entity_poly.entity_id
_entity_poly.type
_entity_poly.pdbx_seq_one_letter_code
_entity_poly.pdbx_strand_id
1 'polypeptide(L)'
;MVKKDYKVGFEDIILRRAKKDDNMEEIAKLLYETDPYIYPFWFNDDINEAVKVLVREMQKPGFIYHYENCYVAYDFEKNKIVGVVCAIDPTTDLDYDYSKLKSVNDHYKFTIEHYVEEIIEEVQKKKYMYLVNVSVDVEYRSNNIGKRMLTYFIEQMHEAGFDEIGFDCLMHNLPAKNLYHSLGFKEVSEGFGFDGTDHSTVEIVFFKKKSSAYTQKDFQMLPDYDVKKNDLAREDFIFDALKAKGRV
;
A
#
# COMPACT_ATOMS: atom_id res chain seq x y z
N MET A 1 -8.47 -11.33 -28.93
CA MET A 1 -7.21 -10.75 -28.48
C MET A 1 -6.52 -11.74 -27.58
N VAL A 2 -5.38 -12.29 -28.01
CA VAL A 2 -4.59 -13.23 -27.23
C VAL A 2 -3.93 -12.45 -26.11
N LYS A 3 -4.31 -12.70 -24.84
CA LYS A 3 -3.53 -12.22 -23.69
C LYS A 3 -2.13 -12.83 -23.84
N LYS A 4 -1.13 -12.00 -24.12
CA LYS A 4 0.26 -12.40 -23.96
C LYS A 4 0.43 -12.69 -22.47
N ASP A 5 0.73 -13.95 -22.13
CA ASP A 5 1.21 -14.33 -20.81
C ASP A 5 2.57 -13.64 -20.59
N TYR A 6 2.51 -12.43 -20.03
CA TYR A 6 3.70 -11.67 -19.66
C TYR A 6 4.16 -12.20 -18.29
N LYS A 7 5.12 -13.11 -18.30
CA LYS A 7 5.84 -13.47 -17.08
C LYS A 7 6.82 -12.34 -16.78
N VAL A 8 6.45 -11.48 -15.82
CA VAL A 8 7.37 -10.50 -15.24
C VAL A 8 8.49 -11.29 -14.56
N GLY A 9 9.72 -11.10 -14.99
CA GLY A 9 10.89 -11.67 -14.32
C GLY A 9 10.99 -11.13 -12.89
N PHE A 10 11.35 -11.98 -11.95
CA PHE A 10 11.56 -11.58 -10.55
C PHE A 10 12.64 -10.50 -10.41
N GLU A 11 13.58 -10.49 -11.36
CA GLU A 11 14.74 -9.60 -11.38
C GLU A 11 14.39 -8.16 -11.79
N ASP A 12 13.19 -7.96 -12.35
CA ASP A 12 12.79 -6.67 -12.93
C ASP A 12 11.99 -5.81 -11.98
N ILE A 13 11.49 -6.37 -10.86
CA ILE A 13 10.68 -5.64 -9.87
C ILE A 13 11.50 -5.34 -8.62
N ILE A 14 11.67 -4.05 -8.37
CA ILE A 14 12.34 -3.51 -7.19
C ILE A 14 11.30 -3.06 -6.17
N LEU A 15 11.47 -3.48 -4.91
CA LEU A 15 10.64 -3.07 -3.78
C LEU A 15 11.41 -2.05 -2.96
N ARG A 16 10.86 -0.86 -2.75
CA ARG A 16 11.51 0.23 -2.01
C ARG A 16 10.53 1.25 -1.47
N ARG A 17 10.96 2.13 -0.59
CA ARG A 17 10.19 3.33 -0.23
C ARG A 17 10.00 4.22 -1.47
N ALA A 18 8.84 4.88 -1.52
CA ALA A 18 8.60 5.90 -2.54
C ALA A 18 9.52 7.10 -2.31
N LYS A 19 9.87 7.77 -3.40
CA LYS A 19 10.74 8.96 -3.42
C LYS A 19 9.95 10.16 -3.94
N LYS A 20 10.38 11.34 -3.57
CA LYS A 20 9.74 12.60 -3.97
C LYS A 20 9.67 12.79 -5.50
N ASP A 21 10.64 12.25 -6.23
CA ASP A 21 10.79 12.32 -7.67
C ASP A 21 10.18 11.12 -8.42
N ASP A 22 9.52 10.21 -7.71
CA ASP A 22 8.75 9.13 -8.33
C ASP A 22 7.57 9.66 -9.14
N ASN A 23 7.06 8.83 -10.03
CA ASN A 23 5.84 9.13 -10.77
C ASN A 23 4.62 9.05 -9.84
N MET A 24 4.27 10.19 -9.22
CA MET A 24 3.15 10.29 -8.29
C MET A 24 1.80 10.00 -8.95
N GLU A 25 1.65 10.15 -10.26
CA GLU A 25 0.40 9.79 -10.95
C GLU A 25 0.18 8.27 -10.92
N GLU A 26 1.24 7.48 -11.07
CA GLU A 26 1.16 6.02 -10.98
C GLU A 26 0.79 5.58 -9.56
N ILE A 27 1.40 6.18 -8.54
CA ILE A 27 1.06 5.89 -7.14
C ILE A 27 -0.39 6.30 -6.84
N ALA A 28 -0.79 7.49 -7.24
CA ALA A 28 -2.15 8.00 -7.02
C ALA A 28 -3.23 7.12 -7.68
N LYS A 29 -2.99 6.62 -8.89
CA LYS A 29 -3.90 5.67 -9.56
C LYS A 29 -4.03 4.38 -8.79
N LEU A 30 -2.90 3.82 -8.33
CA LEU A 30 -2.88 2.60 -7.53
C LEU A 30 -3.61 2.78 -6.20
N LEU A 31 -3.46 3.92 -5.53
CA LEU A 31 -4.20 4.25 -4.31
C LEU A 31 -5.70 4.34 -4.59
N TYR A 32 -6.13 5.05 -5.62
CA TYR A 32 -7.53 5.16 -6.02
C TYR A 32 -8.19 3.79 -6.27
N GLU A 33 -7.46 2.86 -6.89
CA GLU A 33 -7.96 1.52 -7.23
C GLU A 33 -8.05 0.56 -6.02
N THR A 34 -7.60 0.96 -4.84
CA THR A 34 -7.64 0.07 -3.66
C THR A 34 -9.02 -0.10 -3.07
N ASP A 35 -9.84 0.94 -3.13
CA ASP A 35 -11.18 0.93 -2.55
C ASP A 35 -12.21 1.32 -3.62
N PRO A 36 -13.17 0.43 -3.93
CA PRO A 36 -14.18 0.67 -4.97
C PRO A 36 -15.33 1.57 -4.49
N TYR A 37 -15.36 1.99 -3.24
CA TYR A 37 -16.43 2.78 -2.63
C TYR A 37 -15.96 4.19 -2.26
N ILE A 38 -14.95 4.29 -1.41
CA ILE A 38 -14.53 5.55 -0.78
C ILE A 38 -14.01 6.54 -1.82
N TYR A 39 -13.05 6.16 -2.64
CA TYR A 39 -12.46 7.11 -3.61
C TYR A 39 -13.44 7.54 -4.71
N PRO A 40 -14.22 6.63 -5.34
CA PRO A 40 -15.28 7.03 -6.27
C PRO A 40 -16.27 8.03 -5.65
N PHE A 41 -16.67 7.80 -4.40
CA PHE A 41 -17.56 8.72 -3.68
C PHE A 41 -16.93 10.10 -3.47
N TRP A 42 -15.69 10.17 -2.99
CA TRP A 42 -15.03 11.46 -2.72
C TRP A 42 -14.78 12.27 -3.99
N PHE A 43 -14.58 11.63 -5.13
CA PHE A 43 -14.21 12.26 -6.38
C PHE A 43 -15.29 12.13 -7.48
N ASN A 44 -16.54 11.80 -7.13
CA ASN A 44 -17.67 11.65 -8.06
C ASN A 44 -17.36 10.71 -9.25
N ASP A 45 -16.71 9.59 -8.99
CA ASP A 45 -16.26 8.61 -10.00
C ASP A 45 -15.25 9.18 -11.02
N ASP A 46 -14.68 10.36 -10.77
CA ASP A 46 -13.68 10.98 -11.66
C ASP A 46 -12.24 10.64 -11.21
N ILE A 47 -11.70 9.56 -11.73
CA ILE A 47 -10.32 9.13 -11.46
C ILE A 47 -9.29 10.20 -11.88
N ASN A 48 -9.54 10.98 -12.92
CA ASN A 48 -8.58 11.99 -13.37
C ASN A 48 -8.51 13.14 -12.39
N GLU A 49 -9.64 13.54 -11.82
CA GLU A 49 -9.68 14.54 -10.76
C GLU A 49 -9.07 14.01 -9.47
N ALA A 50 -9.39 12.77 -9.09
CA ALA A 50 -8.79 12.09 -7.95
C ALA A 50 -7.25 12.07 -8.04
N VAL A 51 -6.71 11.65 -9.16
CA VAL A 51 -5.27 11.60 -9.41
C VAL A 51 -4.63 12.99 -9.28
N LYS A 52 -5.22 14.03 -9.87
CA LYS A 52 -4.71 15.42 -9.75
C LYS A 52 -4.65 15.89 -8.30
N VAL A 53 -5.70 15.60 -7.53
CA VAL A 53 -5.76 15.97 -6.11
C VAL A 53 -4.71 15.18 -5.33
N LEU A 54 -4.68 13.86 -5.47
CA LEU A 54 -3.73 13.00 -4.75
C LEU A 54 -2.28 13.39 -5.06
N VAL A 55 -1.90 13.54 -6.33
CA VAL A 55 -0.54 13.95 -6.74
C VAL A 55 -0.10 15.24 -6.06
N ARG A 56 -1.01 16.22 -5.98
CA ARG A 56 -0.72 17.51 -5.34
C ARG A 56 -0.57 17.36 -3.81
N GLU A 57 -1.43 16.57 -3.19
CA GLU A 57 -1.48 16.45 -1.73
C GLU A 57 -0.43 15.47 -1.18
N MET A 58 -0.07 14.44 -1.93
CA MET A 58 0.99 13.49 -1.55
C MET A 58 2.38 14.13 -1.35
N GLN A 59 2.58 15.35 -1.83
CA GLN A 59 3.81 16.13 -1.63
C GLN A 59 3.80 16.93 -0.32
N LYS A 60 2.68 16.96 0.41
CA LYS A 60 2.52 17.78 1.61
C LYS A 60 2.67 16.93 2.87
N PRO A 61 3.53 17.36 3.81
CA PRO A 61 3.62 16.71 5.11
C PRO A 61 2.25 16.65 5.81
N GLY A 62 2.07 15.63 6.63
CA GLY A 62 0.84 15.41 7.40
C GLY A 62 -0.29 14.74 6.62
N PHE A 63 -0.23 14.71 5.29
CA PHE A 63 -1.24 14.02 4.49
C PHE A 63 -1.09 12.50 4.62
N ILE A 64 -2.19 11.77 4.87
CA ILE A 64 -2.14 10.32 5.13
C ILE A 64 -1.44 9.55 4.01
N TYR A 65 -1.62 9.97 2.76
CA TYR A 65 -0.97 9.37 1.58
C TYR A 65 0.31 10.11 1.17
N HIS A 66 0.97 10.80 2.12
CA HIS A 66 2.28 11.40 1.83
C HIS A 66 3.23 10.34 1.26
N TYR A 67 4.04 10.68 0.25
CA TYR A 67 4.89 9.69 -0.44
C TYR A 67 5.81 8.92 0.52
N GLU A 68 6.26 9.53 1.62
CA GLU A 68 7.10 8.87 2.63
C GLU A 68 6.35 7.77 3.40
N ASN A 69 5.00 7.77 3.37
CA ASN A 69 4.18 6.70 3.93
C ASN A 69 4.00 5.54 2.95
N CYS A 70 4.58 5.63 1.74
CA CYS A 70 4.39 4.68 0.68
C CYS A 70 5.65 3.83 0.42
N TYR A 71 5.42 2.55 0.12
CA TYR A 71 6.39 1.61 -0.44
C TYR A 71 5.90 1.21 -1.83
N VAL A 72 6.80 1.10 -2.79
CA VAL A 72 6.43 0.84 -4.19
C VAL A 72 7.10 -0.40 -4.74
N ALA A 73 6.39 -1.08 -5.62
CA ALA A 73 6.97 -2.04 -6.54
C ALA A 73 7.23 -1.34 -7.86
N TYR A 74 8.47 -1.26 -8.27
CA TYR A 74 8.93 -0.56 -9.45
C TYR A 74 9.45 -1.54 -10.49
N ASP A 75 8.83 -1.56 -11.67
CA ASP A 75 9.29 -2.32 -12.83
C ASP A 75 10.40 -1.52 -13.51
N PHE A 76 11.62 -2.01 -13.38
CA PHE A 76 12.80 -1.33 -13.87
C PHE A 76 12.88 -1.35 -15.42
N GLU A 77 12.44 -2.43 -16.05
CA GLU A 77 12.47 -2.54 -17.51
C GLU A 77 11.47 -1.60 -18.19
N LYS A 78 10.31 -1.44 -17.57
CA LYS A 78 9.26 -0.56 -18.10
C LYS A 78 9.31 0.85 -17.54
N ASN A 79 10.18 1.12 -16.57
CA ASN A 79 10.25 2.40 -15.87
C ASN A 79 8.89 2.81 -15.30
N LYS A 80 8.23 1.90 -14.56
CA LYS A 80 6.84 2.07 -14.11
C LYS A 80 6.67 1.59 -12.67
N ILE A 81 5.92 2.34 -11.87
CA ILE A 81 5.44 1.87 -10.57
C ILE A 81 4.20 0.99 -10.80
N VAL A 82 4.27 -0.25 -10.30
CA VAL A 82 3.29 -1.30 -10.57
C VAL A 82 2.60 -1.82 -9.31
N GLY A 83 2.96 -1.27 -8.16
CA GLY A 83 2.30 -1.58 -6.90
C GLY A 83 2.64 -0.57 -5.82
N VAL A 84 1.77 -0.44 -4.83
CA VAL A 84 1.93 0.45 -3.68
C VAL A 84 1.44 -0.23 -2.40
N VAL A 85 2.17 0.01 -1.31
CA VAL A 85 1.72 -0.19 0.07
C VAL A 85 1.80 1.16 0.75
N CYS A 86 0.68 1.68 1.25
CA CYS A 86 0.66 2.86 2.10
C CYS A 86 0.44 2.43 3.55
N ALA A 87 1.26 2.91 4.45
CA ALA A 87 1.19 2.53 5.86
C ALA A 87 1.59 3.69 6.78
N ILE A 88 1.00 3.71 7.96
CA ILE A 88 1.27 4.70 9.00
C ILE A 88 1.56 4.00 10.32
N ASP A 89 2.32 4.66 11.18
CA ASP A 89 2.63 4.21 12.52
C ASP A 89 2.20 5.26 13.56
N PRO A 90 2.23 4.94 14.87
CA PRO A 90 1.81 5.88 15.92
C PRO A 90 2.63 7.17 16.00
N THR A 91 3.77 7.25 15.32
CA THR A 91 4.64 8.43 15.29
C THR A 91 4.50 9.23 14.00
N THR A 92 3.72 8.72 13.02
CA THR A 92 3.47 9.41 11.76
C THR A 92 2.73 10.72 12.05
N ASP A 93 3.31 11.82 11.61
CA ASP A 93 2.65 13.11 11.67
C ASP A 93 1.52 13.17 10.63
N LEU A 94 0.29 13.33 11.11
CA LEU A 94 -0.92 13.38 10.29
C LEU A 94 -1.69 14.70 10.53
N ASP A 95 -0.96 15.79 10.72
CA ASP A 95 -1.49 17.15 10.96
C ASP A 95 -1.93 17.86 9.66
N TYR A 96 -2.52 17.13 8.72
CA TYR A 96 -3.01 17.71 7.48
C TYR A 96 -4.43 18.25 7.65
N ASP A 97 -4.64 19.51 7.26
CA ASP A 97 -5.95 20.17 7.27
C ASP A 97 -6.77 19.80 6.02
N TYR A 98 -7.60 18.78 6.14
CA TYR A 98 -8.45 18.24 5.06
C TYR A 98 -9.49 19.24 4.57
N SER A 99 -9.85 20.26 5.36
CA SER A 99 -10.74 21.33 4.93
C SER A 99 -10.20 22.13 3.74
N LYS A 100 -8.88 22.11 3.55
CA LYS A 100 -8.18 22.80 2.44
C LYS A 100 -8.12 21.99 1.13
N LEU A 101 -8.63 20.78 1.09
CA LEU A 101 -8.68 20.01 -0.15
C LEU A 101 -9.48 20.78 -1.21
N LYS A 102 -8.85 21.00 -2.37
CA LYS A 102 -9.50 21.60 -3.54
C LYS A 102 -10.07 20.49 -4.42
N SER A 103 -11.14 20.82 -5.14
CA SER A 103 -11.81 19.91 -6.09
C SER A 103 -12.60 18.76 -5.44
N VAL A 104 -12.70 18.75 -4.12
CA VAL A 104 -13.62 17.90 -3.35
C VAL A 104 -14.64 18.84 -2.72
N ASN A 105 -15.94 18.53 -2.82
CA ASN A 105 -16.94 19.39 -2.20
C ASN A 105 -16.88 19.30 -0.67
N ASP A 106 -17.44 20.31 0.02
CA ASP A 106 -17.27 20.43 1.47
C ASP A 106 -17.85 19.26 2.25
N HIS A 107 -18.90 18.64 1.73
CA HIS A 107 -19.48 17.44 2.32
C HIS A 107 -18.51 16.24 2.30
N TYR A 108 -17.80 16.03 1.18
CA TYR A 108 -16.81 14.96 1.08
C TYR A 108 -15.54 15.23 1.90
N LYS A 109 -15.17 16.50 2.08
CA LYS A 109 -14.06 16.86 2.98
C LYS A 109 -14.31 16.39 4.41
N PHE A 110 -15.52 16.57 4.91
CA PHE A 110 -15.91 16.09 6.22
C PHE A 110 -15.78 14.55 6.33
N THR A 111 -16.22 13.81 5.31
CA THR A 111 -16.11 12.34 5.33
C THR A 111 -14.66 11.85 5.25
N ILE A 112 -13.80 12.54 4.49
CA ILE A 112 -12.36 12.25 4.44
C ILE A 112 -11.70 12.50 5.81
N GLU A 113 -12.00 13.63 6.41
CA GLU A 113 -11.46 14.01 7.72
C GLU A 113 -11.84 12.99 8.78
N HIS A 114 -13.12 12.61 8.84
CA HIS A 114 -13.62 11.61 9.77
C HIS A 114 -12.98 10.22 9.56
N TYR A 115 -12.86 9.78 8.32
CA TYR A 115 -12.18 8.52 7.98
C TYR A 115 -10.73 8.50 8.47
N VAL A 116 -10.01 9.60 8.30
CA VAL A 116 -8.62 9.70 8.74
C VAL A 116 -8.52 9.76 10.27
N GLU A 117 -9.42 10.47 10.94
CA GLU A 117 -9.49 10.52 12.40
C GLU A 117 -9.70 9.14 13.01
N GLU A 118 -10.61 8.32 12.45
CA GLU A 118 -10.84 6.95 12.91
C GLU A 118 -9.56 6.10 12.80
N ILE A 119 -8.84 6.20 11.69
CA ILE A 119 -7.57 5.48 11.51
C ILE A 119 -6.53 5.96 12.53
N ILE A 120 -6.40 7.27 12.73
CA ILE A 120 -5.45 7.84 13.70
C ILE A 120 -5.73 7.33 15.12
N GLU A 121 -6.99 7.38 15.55
CA GLU A 121 -7.39 6.87 16.86
C GLU A 121 -7.04 5.40 17.04
N GLU A 122 -7.31 4.58 16.04
CA GLU A 122 -7.02 3.15 16.05
C GLU A 122 -5.51 2.90 16.19
N VAL A 123 -4.69 3.57 15.40
CA VAL A 123 -3.23 3.44 15.39
C VAL A 123 -2.62 3.91 16.70
N GLN A 124 -3.03 5.06 17.21
CA GLN A 124 -2.53 5.61 18.48
C GLN A 124 -2.92 4.76 19.68
N LYS A 125 -4.14 4.23 19.68
CA LYS A 125 -4.65 3.38 20.77
C LYS A 125 -3.93 2.04 20.83
N LYS A 126 -3.66 1.41 19.69
CA LYS A 126 -3.11 0.05 19.63
C LYS A 126 -1.61 -0.02 19.40
N LYS A 127 -0.97 1.10 19.03
CA LYS A 127 0.49 1.22 18.87
C LYS A 127 1.11 0.18 17.94
N TYR A 128 0.49 -0.07 16.80
CA TYR A 128 1.01 -0.95 15.77
C TYR A 128 1.16 -0.22 14.42
N MET A 129 1.86 -0.83 13.48
CA MET A 129 1.90 -0.38 12.10
C MET A 129 0.57 -0.68 11.41
N TYR A 130 -0.09 0.34 10.83
CA TYR A 130 -1.36 0.20 10.15
C TYR A 130 -1.19 0.30 8.63
N LEU A 131 -1.61 -0.73 7.91
CA LEU A 131 -1.67 -0.72 6.46
C LEU A 131 -2.93 0.01 6.01
N VAL A 132 -2.76 1.19 5.42
CA VAL A 132 -3.87 1.99 4.89
C VAL A 132 -4.34 1.43 3.56
N ASN A 133 -3.40 1.18 2.63
CA ASN A 133 -3.70 0.71 1.28
C ASN A 133 -2.66 -0.30 0.79
N VAL A 134 -3.12 -1.28 0.00
CA VAL A 134 -2.27 -2.21 -0.75
C VAL A 134 -2.86 -2.42 -2.13
N SER A 135 -2.13 -2.07 -3.17
CA SER A 135 -2.57 -2.26 -4.56
C SER A 135 -1.45 -2.77 -5.47
N VAL A 136 -1.86 -3.53 -6.49
CA VAL A 136 -1.01 -3.95 -7.60
C VAL A 136 -1.76 -3.67 -8.88
N ASP A 137 -1.08 -3.04 -9.85
CA ASP A 137 -1.59 -2.77 -11.18
C ASP A 137 -2.21 -4.04 -11.80
N VAL A 138 -3.38 -3.89 -12.37
CA VAL A 138 -4.19 -5.00 -12.89
C VAL A 138 -3.44 -5.87 -13.90
N GLU A 139 -2.55 -5.28 -14.71
CA GLU A 139 -1.73 -6.00 -15.68
C GLU A 139 -0.63 -6.87 -15.03
N TYR A 140 -0.30 -6.57 -13.77
CA TYR A 140 0.75 -7.24 -13.00
C TYR A 140 0.19 -8.20 -11.93
N ARG A 141 -1.13 -8.26 -11.76
CA ARG A 141 -1.76 -9.19 -10.81
C ARG A 141 -1.48 -10.64 -11.21
N SER A 142 -1.58 -11.55 -10.25
CA SER A 142 -1.29 -12.99 -10.41
C SER A 142 0.20 -13.34 -10.65
N ASN A 143 1.11 -12.38 -10.52
CA ASN A 143 2.56 -12.56 -10.60
C ASN A 143 3.24 -12.53 -9.21
N ASN A 144 2.51 -12.78 -8.14
CA ASN A 144 2.98 -12.77 -6.76
C ASN A 144 3.57 -11.41 -6.27
N ILE A 145 3.41 -10.31 -7.02
CA ILE A 145 3.96 -9.00 -6.66
C ILE A 145 3.40 -8.51 -5.33
N GLY A 146 2.07 -8.59 -5.12
CA GLY A 146 1.46 -8.19 -3.85
C GLY A 146 2.00 -8.98 -2.66
N LYS A 147 2.25 -10.28 -2.82
CA LYS A 147 2.85 -11.12 -1.79
C LYS A 147 4.27 -10.69 -1.47
N ARG A 148 5.08 -10.43 -2.49
CA ARG A 148 6.46 -9.94 -2.33
C ARG A 148 6.52 -8.59 -1.65
N MET A 149 5.67 -7.65 -2.08
CA MET A 149 5.57 -6.31 -1.48
C MET A 149 5.25 -6.38 0.01
N LEU A 150 4.23 -7.16 0.38
CA LEU A 150 3.86 -7.30 1.79
C LEU A 150 4.93 -8.04 2.59
N THR A 151 5.59 -9.04 2.01
CA THR A 151 6.70 -9.72 2.66
C THR A 151 7.84 -8.74 2.95
N TYR A 152 8.28 -8.00 1.95
CA TYR A 152 9.31 -6.96 2.11
C TYR A 152 8.90 -5.90 3.15
N PHE A 153 7.66 -5.41 3.07
CA PHE A 153 7.13 -4.44 4.01
C PHE A 153 7.17 -4.97 5.45
N ILE A 154 6.72 -6.21 5.68
CA ILE A 154 6.73 -6.82 7.02
C ILE A 154 8.14 -6.94 7.58
N GLU A 155 9.13 -7.28 6.74
CA GLU A 155 10.54 -7.32 7.13
C GLU A 155 11.05 -5.95 7.55
N GLN A 156 10.77 -4.93 6.74
CA GLN A 156 11.16 -3.56 7.05
C GLN A 156 10.55 -3.07 8.37
N MET A 157 9.28 -3.43 8.63
CA MET A 157 8.62 -3.08 9.88
C MET A 157 9.21 -3.81 11.09
N HIS A 158 9.59 -5.07 10.91
CA HIS A 158 10.28 -5.83 11.95
C HIS A 158 11.65 -5.23 12.27
N GLU A 159 12.45 -4.90 11.25
CA GLU A 159 13.75 -4.23 11.41
C GLU A 159 13.62 -2.86 12.06
N ALA A 160 12.53 -2.14 11.80
CA ALA A 160 12.22 -0.86 12.43
C ALA A 160 11.70 -0.99 13.89
N GLY A 161 11.50 -2.23 14.37
CA GLY A 161 11.10 -2.50 15.76
C GLY A 161 9.59 -2.52 16.00
N PHE A 162 8.78 -2.60 14.95
CA PHE A 162 7.33 -2.80 15.10
C PHE A 162 7.00 -4.27 15.32
N ASP A 163 6.36 -4.57 16.45
CA ASP A 163 5.98 -5.96 16.81
C ASP A 163 4.72 -6.44 16.11
N GLU A 164 3.84 -5.53 15.70
CA GLU A 164 2.54 -5.86 15.16
C GLU A 164 2.20 -4.99 13.94
N ILE A 165 1.50 -5.61 13.00
CA ILE A 165 0.94 -4.97 11.80
C ILE A 165 -0.54 -5.31 11.74
N GLY A 166 -1.38 -4.32 11.50
CA GLY A 166 -2.82 -4.49 11.40
C GLY A 166 -3.43 -3.66 10.28
N PHE A 167 -4.65 -4.01 9.86
CA PHE A 167 -5.43 -3.31 8.84
C PHE A 167 -6.84 -3.87 8.75
N ASP A 168 -7.71 -3.12 8.12
CA ASP A 168 -9.06 -3.55 7.76
C ASP A 168 -9.12 -4.04 6.31
N CYS A 169 -10.01 -4.98 6.05
CA CYS A 169 -10.27 -5.51 4.72
C CYS A 169 -11.77 -5.74 4.53
N LEU A 170 -12.29 -5.41 3.37
CA LEU A 170 -13.66 -5.72 3.00
C LEU A 170 -13.91 -7.23 3.14
N MET A 171 -14.96 -7.63 3.85
CA MET A 171 -15.25 -9.04 4.17
C MET A 171 -15.37 -9.92 2.93
N HIS A 172 -15.93 -9.37 1.86
CA HIS A 172 -16.12 -10.08 0.59
C HIS A 172 -14.93 -10.02 -0.38
N ASN A 173 -13.84 -9.33 -0.02
CA ASN A 173 -12.62 -9.29 -0.85
C ASN A 173 -11.80 -10.57 -0.68
N LEU A 174 -12.32 -11.69 -1.20
CA LEU A 174 -11.70 -13.01 -1.08
C LEU A 174 -10.26 -13.08 -1.62
N PRO A 175 -9.91 -12.44 -2.76
CA PRO A 175 -8.53 -12.45 -3.24
C PRO A 175 -7.55 -11.82 -2.24
N ALA A 176 -7.89 -10.68 -1.65
CA ALA A 176 -7.07 -10.02 -0.64
C ALA A 176 -7.00 -10.84 0.65
N LYS A 177 -8.12 -11.34 1.16
CA LYS A 177 -8.16 -12.21 2.35
C LYS A 177 -7.25 -13.44 2.17
N ASN A 178 -7.31 -14.12 1.02
CA ASN A 178 -6.46 -15.26 0.73
C ASN A 178 -4.96 -14.90 0.72
N LEU A 179 -4.61 -13.73 0.17
CA LEU A 179 -3.25 -13.21 0.21
C LEU A 179 -2.80 -13.02 1.66
N TYR A 180 -3.58 -12.33 2.48
CA TYR A 180 -3.25 -12.04 3.87
C TYR A 180 -3.12 -13.30 4.72
N HIS A 181 -4.03 -14.25 4.59
CA HIS A 181 -3.91 -15.56 5.24
C HIS A 181 -2.64 -16.31 4.81
N SER A 182 -2.29 -16.27 3.51
CA SER A 182 -1.05 -16.90 3.00
C SER A 182 0.23 -16.30 3.60
N LEU A 183 0.14 -15.07 4.12
CA LEU A 183 1.21 -14.36 4.81
C LEU A 183 1.15 -14.51 6.33
N GLY A 184 0.19 -15.29 6.85
CA GLY A 184 0.03 -15.58 8.27
C GLY A 184 -0.69 -14.49 9.06
N PHE A 185 -1.34 -13.53 8.42
CA PHE A 185 -2.28 -12.65 9.10
C PHE A 185 -3.49 -13.43 9.59
N LYS A 186 -4.03 -13.00 10.73
CA LYS A 186 -5.21 -13.59 11.34
C LYS A 186 -6.33 -12.58 11.40
N GLU A 187 -7.53 -13.01 11.11
CA GLU A 187 -8.74 -12.25 11.39
C GLU A 187 -8.95 -12.20 12.91
N VAL A 188 -9.09 -11.01 13.46
CA VAL A 188 -9.16 -10.81 14.92
C VAL A 188 -10.47 -10.18 15.38
N SER A 189 -11.17 -9.47 14.48
CA SER A 189 -12.50 -8.92 14.71
C SER A 189 -13.21 -8.68 13.39
N GLU A 190 -14.51 -8.56 13.47
CA GLU A 190 -15.40 -8.15 12.39
C GLU A 190 -16.13 -6.88 12.81
N GLY A 191 -16.51 -6.07 11.85
CA GLY A 191 -17.20 -4.81 12.12
C GLY A 191 -17.81 -4.22 10.86
N PHE A 192 -18.16 -2.97 10.97
CA PHE A 192 -18.69 -2.18 9.86
C PHE A 192 -17.80 -0.97 9.67
N GLY A 193 -17.38 -0.76 8.44
CA GLY A 193 -16.66 0.42 8.00
C GLY A 193 -17.56 1.36 7.21
N PHE A 194 -17.08 2.55 6.99
CA PHE A 194 -17.72 3.53 6.14
C PHE A 194 -17.59 3.11 4.66
N ASP A 195 -18.66 3.14 3.89
CA ASP A 195 -18.67 2.75 2.49
C ASP A 195 -18.47 3.93 1.51
N GLY A 196 -18.21 5.11 2.05
CA GLY A 196 -18.10 6.33 1.27
C GLY A 196 -19.43 7.10 1.10
N THR A 197 -20.55 6.54 1.52
CA THR A 197 -21.86 7.18 1.42
C THR A 197 -22.38 7.60 2.79
N ASP A 198 -23.33 8.54 2.85
CA ASP A 198 -23.87 9.09 4.11
C ASP A 198 -24.66 8.09 4.97
N HIS A 199 -25.02 6.95 4.42
CA HIS A 199 -26.04 6.11 5.02
C HIS A 199 -25.78 4.61 4.96
N SER A 200 -24.66 4.17 4.38
CA SER A 200 -24.36 2.76 4.27
C SER A 200 -22.99 2.41 4.86
N THR A 201 -22.87 1.18 5.29
CA THR A 201 -21.66 0.61 5.85
C THR A 201 -21.29 -0.65 5.09
N VAL A 202 -20.02 -0.94 4.99
CA VAL A 202 -19.51 -2.21 4.46
C VAL A 202 -19.06 -3.09 5.61
N GLU A 203 -19.23 -4.39 5.45
CA GLU A 203 -18.66 -5.36 6.39
C GLU A 203 -17.15 -5.45 6.19
N ILE A 204 -16.41 -5.28 7.28
CA ILE A 204 -14.95 -5.34 7.31
C ILE A 204 -14.46 -6.43 8.25
N VAL A 205 -13.26 -6.94 7.97
CA VAL A 205 -12.52 -7.86 8.82
C VAL A 205 -11.20 -7.22 9.18
N PHE A 206 -10.89 -7.14 10.46
CA PHE A 206 -9.62 -6.66 10.95
C PHE A 206 -8.59 -7.78 10.96
N PHE A 207 -7.47 -7.57 10.28
CA PHE A 207 -6.35 -8.49 10.23
C PHE A 207 -5.20 -8.03 11.11
N LYS A 208 -4.53 -8.97 11.77
CA LYS A 208 -3.35 -8.70 12.57
C LYS A 208 -2.30 -9.79 12.42
N LYS A 209 -1.05 -9.39 12.47
CA LYS A 209 0.10 -10.30 12.48
C LYS A 209 1.22 -9.74 13.35
N LYS A 210 1.90 -10.63 14.09
CA LYS A 210 3.16 -10.31 14.73
C LYS A 210 4.28 -10.32 13.69
N SER A 211 5.02 -9.23 13.56
CA SER A 211 6.15 -9.12 12.63
C SER A 211 7.26 -10.12 12.95
N SER A 212 7.52 -10.35 14.25
CA SER A 212 8.49 -11.34 14.74
C SER A 212 8.16 -12.81 14.42
N ALA A 213 6.96 -13.10 13.91
CA ALA A 213 6.54 -14.45 13.53
C ALA A 213 7.08 -14.90 12.16
N TYR A 214 7.82 -14.05 11.42
CA TYR A 214 8.52 -14.46 10.21
C TYR A 214 9.80 -15.20 10.58
N THR A 215 9.88 -16.44 10.16
CA THR A 215 11.11 -17.23 10.24
C THR A 215 11.68 -17.38 8.83
N GLN A 216 12.98 -17.55 8.72
CA GLN A 216 13.67 -17.84 7.44
C GLN A 216 12.98 -19.00 6.66
N LYS A 217 12.23 -19.86 7.37
CA LYS A 217 11.46 -20.96 6.84
C LYS A 217 10.21 -20.49 6.06
N ASP A 218 9.60 -19.37 6.46
CA ASP A 218 8.44 -18.78 5.78
C ASP A 218 8.83 -18.20 4.41
N PHE A 219 10.08 -17.75 4.28
CA PHE A 219 10.64 -17.29 3.00
C PHE A 219 10.99 -18.43 2.06
N GLN A 220 11.44 -19.56 2.58
CA GLN A 220 11.75 -20.75 1.77
C GLN A 220 10.51 -21.40 1.13
N MET A 221 9.31 -21.08 1.64
CA MET A 221 8.05 -21.56 1.06
C MET A 221 7.56 -20.74 -0.15
N LEU A 222 8.22 -19.66 -0.50
CA LEU A 222 7.98 -18.94 -1.75
C LEU A 222 8.87 -19.60 -2.83
N PRO A 223 8.30 -20.30 -3.83
CA PRO A 223 9.08 -21.17 -4.74
C PRO A 223 10.20 -20.47 -5.51
N ASP A 224 10.20 -19.12 -5.54
CA ASP A 224 11.14 -18.30 -6.29
C ASP A 224 11.75 -17.17 -5.44
N TYR A 225 11.72 -17.30 -4.10
CA TYR A 225 12.23 -16.27 -3.21
C TYR A 225 13.71 -16.49 -2.90
N ASP A 226 14.60 -15.70 -3.46
CA ASP A 226 16.02 -15.67 -3.13
C ASP A 226 16.30 -14.58 -2.09
N VAL A 227 16.45 -15.01 -0.82
CA VAL A 227 16.72 -14.13 0.34
C VAL A 227 17.96 -13.26 0.08
N LYS A 228 19.01 -13.79 -0.57
CA LYS A 228 20.21 -13.03 -0.89
C LYS A 228 19.94 -11.91 -1.91
N LYS A 229 19.03 -12.13 -2.86
CA LYS A 229 18.67 -11.09 -3.84
C LYS A 229 17.82 -9.97 -3.22
N ASN A 230 17.02 -10.24 -2.19
CA ASN A 230 16.25 -9.20 -1.51
C ASN A 230 17.03 -8.40 -0.45
N ASP A 231 18.04 -9.00 0.20
CA ASP A 231 19.05 -8.23 0.96
C ASP A 231 19.80 -7.24 0.06
N LEU A 232 19.77 -7.46 -1.22
CA LEU A 232 20.33 -6.62 -2.27
C LEU A 232 19.41 -5.45 -2.66
N ALA A 233 18.18 -5.41 -2.19
CA ALA A 233 17.24 -4.30 -2.37
C ALA A 233 17.49 -3.12 -1.42
N ARG A 234 18.63 -3.09 -0.72
CA ARG A 234 19.14 -1.86 -0.11
C ARG A 234 19.52 -0.90 -1.24
N GLU A 235 19.16 0.37 -1.06
CA GLU A 235 19.31 1.42 -2.09
C GLU A 235 20.70 1.43 -2.76
N ASP A 236 21.77 1.15 -2.00
CA ASP A 236 23.15 1.11 -2.48
C ASP A 236 23.42 -0.01 -3.49
N PHE A 237 22.74 -1.14 -3.35
CA PHE A 237 22.98 -2.29 -4.21
C PHE A 237 22.20 -2.23 -5.53
N ILE A 238 21.02 -1.63 -5.51
CA ILE A 238 20.26 -1.37 -6.74
C ILE A 238 21.10 -0.46 -7.63
N PHE A 239 21.68 0.58 -7.07
CA PHE A 239 22.53 1.51 -7.80
C PHE A 239 23.77 0.79 -8.39
N ASP A 240 24.42 -0.05 -7.62
CA ASP A 240 25.61 -0.80 -8.07
C ASP A 240 25.26 -1.86 -9.12
N ALA A 241 24.13 -2.56 -8.98
CA ALA A 241 23.66 -3.51 -9.97
C ALA A 241 23.27 -2.83 -11.31
N LEU A 242 22.68 -1.64 -11.25
CA LEU A 242 22.34 -0.82 -12.41
C LEU A 242 23.57 -0.26 -13.10
N LYS A 243 24.54 0.19 -12.31
CA LYS A 243 25.84 0.66 -12.80
C LYS A 243 26.65 -0.45 -13.45
N ALA A 244 26.64 -1.66 -12.86
CA ALA A 244 27.28 -2.83 -13.44
C ALA A 244 26.64 -3.28 -14.76
N LYS A 245 25.33 -2.99 -14.96
CA LYS A 245 24.60 -3.24 -16.22
C LYS A 245 24.70 -2.06 -17.22
N GLY A 246 25.46 -0.99 -16.89
CA GLY A 246 25.60 0.20 -17.75
C GLY A 246 24.29 0.97 -17.97
N ARG A 247 23.37 0.90 -16.99
CA ARG A 247 22.03 1.51 -17.07
C ARG A 247 21.88 2.80 -16.24
N VAL A 248 22.94 3.22 -15.51
CA VAL A 248 23.15 4.51 -14.82
C VAL A 248 24.62 4.85 -14.80
#